data_e236751508a711094ebf126d3b99eeb2
#
_entry.id   e236751508a711094ebf126d3b99eeb2
#
_cell.length_a   1.000
_cell.length_b   1.000
_cell.length_c   1.000
_cell.angle_alpha   90.00
_cell.angle_beta   90.00
_cell.angle_gamma   90.00
#
_symmetry.space_group_name_H-M   'P 1'
#
loop_
_entity.id
_entity.type
_entity.pdbx_description
1 polymer ?
#
loop_
_entity_poly.entity_id
_entity_poly.type
_entity_poly.pdbx_seq_one_letter_code
_entity_poly.pdbx_strand_id
1 'polypeptide(L)'
;LQQGEMTLDLSNPKTLKAILAAHGIRPQHKLGQNFLIDARVLEQIVAACELSPDDLVLEIGPGLGTLTQRLAQAAGRVLAIGLDRNLVAIVQIVVVAAHPNVEIVHGDAARIDLHSLLTERLAPGRRAKVAANLPYYITTPLVLRLLEEPLPLEQIVVMVQKEVADRMVAPPGGKEYGALSVAVQYYTEPQVVTRVSRGAFIPPPEVDSAVVRMKL
;
A
#
# COMPACT_ATOMS: atom_id res chain seq x y z
N LEU A 1 -10.13 26.25 24.91
CA LEU A 1 -8.81 26.29 24.25
C LEU A 1 -8.63 24.96 23.53
N GLN A 2 -9.04 24.89 22.24
CA GLN A 2 -8.75 23.78 21.34
C GLN A 2 -7.25 23.82 21.04
N GLN A 3 -6.48 22.94 21.66
CA GLN A 3 -5.18 22.56 21.15
C GLN A 3 -5.44 21.74 19.88
N GLY A 4 -5.31 22.37 18.72
CA GLY A 4 -5.26 21.65 17.45
C GLY A 4 -4.06 20.71 17.51
N GLU A 5 -4.31 19.42 17.64
CA GLU A 5 -3.31 18.39 17.43
C GLU A 5 -2.76 18.57 16.01
N MET A 6 -1.57 19.11 15.92
CA MET A 6 -0.83 19.18 14.65
C MET A 6 -0.49 17.75 14.25
N THR A 7 -1.31 17.16 13.39
CA THR A 7 -1.01 15.86 12.80
C THR A 7 0.32 15.99 12.03
N LEU A 8 1.29 15.20 12.43
CA LEU A 8 2.61 15.14 11.78
C LEU A 8 2.45 14.78 10.30
N ASP A 9 2.93 15.63 9.40
CA ASP A 9 2.98 15.29 7.97
C ASP A 9 4.14 14.32 7.70
N LEU A 10 3.81 13.05 7.56
CA LEU A 10 4.77 11.96 7.32
C LEU A 10 5.34 11.97 5.89
N SER A 11 4.72 12.71 4.95
CA SER A 11 5.29 12.91 3.62
C SER A 11 6.40 13.96 3.59
N ASN A 12 6.59 14.72 4.67
CA ASN A 12 7.70 15.65 4.77
C ASN A 12 9.02 14.90 5.04
N PRO A 13 10.04 15.03 4.17
CA PRO A 13 11.32 14.33 4.31
C PRO A 13 12.05 14.61 5.64
N LYS A 14 11.89 15.81 6.20
CA LYS A 14 12.53 16.19 7.48
C LYS A 14 11.85 15.46 8.63
N THR A 15 10.52 15.42 8.65
CA THR A 15 9.73 14.68 9.64
C THR A 15 10.07 13.20 9.61
N LEU A 16 10.07 12.59 8.42
CA LEU A 16 10.38 11.18 8.23
C LEU A 16 11.78 10.84 8.72
N LYS A 17 12.81 11.63 8.34
CA LYS A 17 14.18 11.44 8.81
C LYS A 17 14.31 11.61 10.32
N ALA A 18 13.61 12.56 10.92
CA ALA A 18 13.61 12.77 12.36
C ALA A 18 13.02 11.56 13.11
N ILE A 19 11.92 10.98 12.62
CA ILE A 19 11.32 9.77 13.19
C ILE A 19 12.29 8.59 13.10
N LEU A 20 12.88 8.36 11.92
CA LEU A 20 13.87 7.29 11.74
C LEU A 20 15.05 7.43 12.71
N ALA A 21 15.57 8.65 12.85
CA ALA A 21 16.69 8.94 13.76
C ALA A 21 16.31 8.76 15.23
N ALA A 22 15.16 9.27 15.66
CA ALA A 22 14.66 9.17 17.03
C ALA A 22 14.46 7.72 17.49
N HIS A 23 14.09 6.82 16.57
CA HIS A 23 13.89 5.40 16.86
C HIS A 23 15.07 4.51 16.46
N GLY A 24 16.19 5.08 16.02
CA GLY A 24 17.39 4.33 15.62
C GLY A 24 17.16 3.40 14.41
N ILE A 25 16.16 3.69 13.58
CA ILE A 25 15.80 2.87 12.42
C ILE A 25 16.68 3.22 11.23
N ARG A 26 17.27 2.18 10.64
CA ARG A 26 17.93 2.28 9.34
C ARG A 26 17.12 1.50 8.32
N PRO A 27 16.72 2.12 7.18
CA PRO A 27 15.99 1.42 6.12
C PRO A 27 16.74 0.17 5.67
N GLN A 28 16.02 -0.95 5.60
CA GLN A 28 16.60 -2.25 5.25
C GLN A 28 16.40 -2.51 3.76
N HIS A 29 17.46 -2.44 2.95
CA HIS A 29 17.41 -2.73 1.52
C HIS A 29 16.88 -4.14 1.21
N LYS A 30 17.23 -5.13 2.05
CA LYS A 30 16.74 -6.52 1.90
C LYS A 30 15.22 -6.65 2.02
N LEU A 31 14.57 -5.75 2.75
CA LEU A 31 13.12 -5.69 2.90
C LEU A 31 12.46 -4.71 1.92
N GLY A 32 13.22 -4.16 0.98
CA GLY A 32 12.71 -3.20 -0.01
C GLY A 32 12.13 -1.92 0.63
N GLN A 33 12.66 -1.49 1.77
CA GLN A 33 12.16 -0.32 2.50
C GLN A 33 12.54 0.98 1.79
N ASN A 34 11.66 1.41 0.89
CA ASN A 34 11.70 2.70 0.21
C ASN A 34 10.41 3.45 0.58
N PHE A 35 10.54 4.45 1.46
CA PHE A 35 9.37 5.19 1.97
C PHE A 35 8.94 6.25 0.97
N LEU A 36 7.70 6.17 0.51
CA LEU A 36 7.11 7.15 -0.40
C LEU A 36 6.90 8.47 0.34
N ILE A 37 7.43 9.57 -0.23
CA ILE A 37 7.36 10.91 0.35
C ILE A 37 6.74 11.95 -0.60
N ASP A 38 6.48 11.61 -1.85
CA ASP A 38 5.82 12.52 -2.80
C ASP A 38 4.32 12.59 -2.52
N ALA A 39 3.87 13.75 -2.00
CA ALA A 39 2.47 13.97 -1.63
C ALA A 39 1.52 13.80 -2.82
N ARG A 40 1.93 14.21 -4.04
CA ARG A 40 1.10 14.08 -5.24
C ARG A 40 0.89 12.61 -5.62
N VAL A 41 1.92 11.79 -5.47
CA VAL A 41 1.80 10.35 -5.73
C VAL A 41 0.89 9.69 -4.69
N LEU A 42 1.01 10.06 -3.40
CA LEU A 42 0.11 9.59 -2.35
C LEU A 42 -1.35 9.95 -2.66
N GLU A 43 -1.61 11.19 -3.07
CA GLU A 43 -2.94 11.64 -3.47
C GLU A 43 -3.48 10.87 -4.69
N GLN A 44 -2.64 10.58 -5.68
CA GLN A 44 -3.02 9.78 -6.85
C GLN A 44 -3.37 8.34 -6.49
N ILE A 45 -2.64 7.72 -5.54
CA ILE A 45 -2.97 6.38 -5.02
C ILE A 45 -4.34 6.40 -4.35
N VAL A 46 -4.55 7.34 -3.43
CA VAL A 46 -5.83 7.47 -2.69
C VAL A 46 -6.99 7.74 -3.63
N ALA A 47 -6.81 8.65 -4.60
CA ALA A 47 -7.84 8.94 -5.61
C ALA A 47 -8.15 7.71 -6.47
N ALA A 48 -7.13 6.93 -6.86
CA ALA A 48 -7.33 5.70 -7.63
C ALA A 48 -8.08 4.62 -6.85
N CYS A 49 -8.03 4.63 -5.53
CA CYS A 49 -8.79 3.71 -4.67
C CYS A 49 -10.29 4.05 -4.63
N GLU A 50 -10.72 5.24 -5.06
CA GLU A 50 -12.13 5.65 -5.06
C GLU A 50 -12.80 5.40 -3.68
N LEU A 51 -12.12 5.82 -2.58
CA LEU A 51 -12.53 5.52 -1.21
C LEU A 51 -13.72 6.37 -0.75
N SER A 52 -14.53 5.78 0.09
CA SER A 52 -15.64 6.41 0.80
C SER A 52 -15.57 6.16 2.32
N PRO A 53 -16.31 6.89 3.15
CA PRO A 53 -16.39 6.64 4.59
C PRO A 53 -16.93 5.26 4.99
N ASP A 54 -17.54 4.52 4.06
CA ASP A 54 -18.04 3.16 4.29
C ASP A 54 -17.04 2.06 3.94
N ASP A 55 -15.90 2.42 3.35
CA ASP A 55 -14.95 1.45 2.84
C ASP A 55 -13.98 0.97 3.93
N LEU A 56 -13.69 -0.34 3.88
CA LEU A 56 -12.51 -0.93 4.49
C LEU A 56 -11.40 -1.01 3.44
N VAL A 57 -10.25 -0.42 3.73
CA VAL A 57 -9.06 -0.56 2.91
C VAL A 57 -8.00 -1.39 3.64
N LEU A 58 -7.49 -2.42 2.95
CA LEU A 58 -6.33 -3.20 3.38
C LEU A 58 -5.07 -2.55 2.84
N GLU A 59 -4.18 -2.13 3.72
CA GLU A 59 -2.84 -1.67 3.35
C GLU A 59 -1.80 -2.76 3.63
N ILE A 60 -0.97 -3.08 2.65
CA ILE A 60 0.13 -4.02 2.81
C ILE A 60 1.45 -3.27 2.77
N GLY A 61 2.23 -3.40 3.84
CA GLY A 61 3.51 -2.72 3.97
C GLY A 61 3.38 -1.22 4.26
N PRO A 62 2.80 -0.80 5.39
CA PRO A 62 2.58 0.62 5.72
C PRO A 62 3.88 1.42 5.85
N GLY A 63 5.03 0.75 6.01
CA GLY A 63 6.30 1.41 6.24
C GLY A 63 6.26 2.30 7.49
N LEU A 64 6.44 3.61 7.34
CA LEU A 64 6.29 4.61 8.41
C LEU A 64 4.89 5.24 8.46
N GLY A 65 3.94 4.75 7.64
CA GLY A 65 2.56 5.20 7.68
C GLY A 65 2.24 6.40 6.81
N THR A 66 3.09 6.75 5.84
CA THR A 66 2.84 7.88 4.92
C THR A 66 1.56 7.69 4.10
N LEU A 67 1.36 6.50 3.54
CA LEU A 67 0.13 6.16 2.82
C LEU A 67 -1.01 5.88 3.80
N THR A 68 -0.75 5.18 4.92
CA THR A 68 -1.73 4.89 5.97
C THR A 68 -2.46 6.15 6.43
N GLN A 69 -1.73 7.23 6.68
CA GLN A 69 -2.28 8.52 7.12
C GLN A 69 -3.25 9.11 6.08
N ARG A 70 -2.94 9.01 4.79
CA ARG A 70 -3.81 9.50 3.71
C ARG A 70 -5.05 8.61 3.53
N LEU A 71 -4.88 7.28 3.63
CA LEU A 71 -5.99 6.33 3.59
C LEU A 71 -6.95 6.54 4.75
N ALA A 72 -6.44 6.80 5.95
CA ALA A 72 -7.25 7.04 7.15
C ALA A 72 -8.16 8.28 7.02
N GLN A 73 -7.74 9.27 6.24
CA GLN A 73 -8.54 10.48 5.98
C GLN A 73 -9.66 10.25 4.95
N ALA A 74 -9.55 9.22 4.11
CA ALA A 74 -10.46 8.97 2.98
C ALA A 74 -11.38 7.76 3.19
N ALA A 75 -10.96 6.76 3.96
CA ALA A 75 -11.69 5.53 4.21
C ALA A 75 -12.36 5.52 5.59
N GLY A 76 -13.44 4.74 5.70
CA GLY A 76 -14.07 4.50 7.00
C GLY A 76 -13.20 3.68 7.93
N ARG A 77 -12.44 2.73 7.39
CA ARG A 77 -11.52 1.89 8.16
C ARG A 77 -10.28 1.51 7.35
N VAL A 78 -9.13 1.52 8.01
CA VAL A 78 -7.85 1.07 7.46
C VAL A 78 -7.35 -0.12 8.27
N LEU A 79 -7.09 -1.23 7.61
CA LEU A 79 -6.39 -2.38 8.16
C LEU A 79 -5.00 -2.44 7.53
N ALA A 80 -3.95 -2.14 8.28
CA ALA A 80 -2.58 -2.17 7.80
C ALA A 80 -1.85 -3.43 8.29
N ILE A 81 -1.13 -4.12 7.40
CA ILE A 81 -0.32 -5.29 7.75
C ILE A 81 1.15 -4.96 7.52
N GLY A 82 1.96 -5.02 8.57
CA GLY A 82 3.39 -4.73 8.54
C GLY A 82 4.24 -5.91 8.99
N LEU A 83 5.28 -6.22 8.22
CA LEU A 83 6.22 -7.32 8.53
C LEU A 83 7.26 -6.91 9.58
N ASP A 84 7.75 -5.67 9.52
CA ASP A 84 8.78 -5.17 10.41
C ASP A 84 8.16 -4.68 11.73
N ARG A 85 8.46 -5.40 12.82
CA ARG A 85 7.92 -5.12 14.16
C ARG A 85 8.26 -3.70 14.64
N ASN A 86 9.45 -3.18 14.31
CA ASN A 86 9.86 -1.86 14.74
C ASN A 86 9.04 -0.77 14.01
N LEU A 87 8.82 -0.94 12.70
CA LEU A 87 7.96 -0.02 11.94
C LEU A 87 6.52 -0.09 12.40
N VAL A 88 5.99 -1.29 12.67
CA VAL A 88 4.65 -1.48 13.24
C VAL A 88 4.49 -0.71 14.55
N ALA A 89 5.47 -0.80 15.46
CA ALA A 89 5.44 -0.07 16.72
C ALA A 89 5.45 1.46 16.52
N ILE A 90 6.19 1.96 15.53
CA ILE A 90 6.21 3.39 15.21
C ILE A 90 4.86 3.83 14.63
N VAL A 91 4.30 3.09 13.67
CA VAL A 91 2.99 3.40 13.08
C VAL A 91 1.90 3.40 14.14
N GLN A 92 1.96 2.48 15.12
CA GLN A 92 1.05 2.45 16.28
C GLN A 92 1.07 3.76 17.07
N ILE A 93 2.25 4.34 17.27
CA ILE A 93 2.43 5.57 18.06
C ILE A 93 2.07 6.81 17.22
N VAL A 94 2.53 6.84 15.96
CA VAL A 94 2.50 8.07 15.14
C VAL A 94 1.22 8.21 14.34
N VAL A 95 0.65 7.09 13.86
CA VAL A 95 -0.54 7.11 13.00
C VAL A 95 -1.78 6.65 13.75
N VAL A 96 -1.76 5.46 14.36
CA VAL A 96 -2.96 4.88 15.01
C VAL A 96 -3.44 5.73 16.15
N ALA A 97 -2.53 6.32 16.94
CA ALA A 97 -2.91 7.21 18.03
C ALA A 97 -3.68 8.48 17.57
N ALA A 98 -3.40 8.96 16.36
CA ALA A 98 -4.05 10.12 15.75
C ALA A 98 -5.26 9.78 14.87
N HIS A 99 -5.39 8.51 14.44
CA HIS A 99 -6.43 8.04 13.52
C HIS A 99 -7.11 6.78 14.09
N PRO A 100 -8.20 6.92 14.86
CA PRO A 100 -8.87 5.80 15.55
C PRO A 100 -9.50 4.78 14.59
N ASN A 101 -9.66 5.12 13.32
CA ASN A 101 -10.13 4.22 12.27
C ASN A 101 -9.02 3.36 11.64
N VAL A 102 -7.78 3.46 12.13
CA VAL A 102 -6.63 2.65 11.68
C VAL A 102 -6.36 1.52 12.66
N GLU A 103 -6.27 0.32 12.13
CA GLU A 103 -5.79 -0.86 12.84
C GLU A 103 -4.50 -1.34 12.17
N ILE A 104 -3.46 -1.62 12.96
CA ILE A 104 -2.22 -2.20 12.44
C ILE A 104 -2.00 -3.60 13.02
N VAL A 105 -1.68 -4.55 12.15
CA VAL A 105 -1.38 -5.94 12.49
C VAL A 105 0.06 -6.24 12.11
N HIS A 106 0.84 -6.79 13.05
CA HIS A 106 2.15 -7.33 12.76
C HIS A 106 2.00 -8.71 12.14
N GLY A 107 2.47 -8.90 10.91
CA GLY A 107 2.38 -10.16 10.20
C GLY A 107 2.99 -10.13 8.82
N ASP A 108 3.19 -11.30 8.26
CA ASP A 108 3.61 -11.49 6.88
C ASP A 108 2.36 -11.60 5.99
N ALA A 109 2.12 -10.59 5.15
CA ALA A 109 0.98 -10.56 4.24
C ALA A 109 0.98 -11.72 3.22
N ALA A 110 2.11 -12.40 3.02
CA ALA A 110 2.18 -13.60 2.19
C ALA A 110 1.71 -14.87 2.91
N ARG A 111 1.50 -14.84 4.24
CA ARG A 111 1.21 -16.02 5.06
C ARG A 111 -0.01 -15.88 5.96
N ILE A 112 -0.30 -14.67 6.42
CA ILE A 112 -1.42 -14.40 7.33
C ILE A 112 -2.75 -14.75 6.65
N ASP A 113 -3.73 -15.18 7.42
CA ASP A 113 -5.09 -15.44 6.91
C ASP A 113 -5.81 -14.13 6.58
N LEU A 114 -5.66 -13.67 5.32
CA LEU A 114 -6.28 -12.45 4.83
C LEU A 114 -7.80 -12.57 4.76
N HIS A 115 -8.32 -13.77 4.46
CA HIS A 115 -9.76 -13.98 4.37
C HIS A 115 -10.44 -13.74 5.72
N SER A 116 -9.97 -14.38 6.78
CA SER A 116 -10.52 -14.18 8.13
C SER A 116 -10.35 -12.74 8.59
N LEU A 117 -9.16 -12.14 8.38
CA LEU A 117 -8.91 -10.74 8.76
C LEU A 117 -9.88 -9.75 8.09
N LEU A 118 -10.22 -9.97 6.82
CA LEU A 118 -11.14 -9.09 6.11
C LEU A 118 -12.59 -9.35 6.51
N THR A 119 -13.03 -10.62 6.55
CA THR A 119 -14.43 -10.99 6.83
C THR A 119 -14.88 -10.60 8.23
N GLU A 120 -14.00 -10.69 9.22
CA GLU A 120 -14.28 -10.23 10.60
C GLU A 120 -14.53 -8.72 10.71
N ARG A 121 -14.05 -7.94 9.73
CA ARG A 121 -14.08 -6.47 9.75
C ARG A 121 -15.04 -5.85 8.75
N LEU A 122 -15.46 -6.62 7.76
CA LEU A 122 -16.42 -6.18 6.76
C LEU A 122 -17.86 -6.32 7.26
N ALA A 123 -18.69 -5.35 6.92
CA ALA A 123 -20.14 -5.53 7.06
C ALA A 123 -20.65 -6.58 6.05
N PRO A 124 -21.73 -7.30 6.36
CA PRO A 124 -22.29 -8.32 5.47
C PRO A 124 -22.49 -7.81 4.04
N GLY A 125 -21.98 -8.56 3.06
CA GLY A 125 -22.10 -8.23 1.64
C GLY A 125 -21.17 -7.12 1.13
N ARG A 126 -20.37 -6.53 1.99
CA ARG A 126 -19.34 -5.54 1.59
C ARG A 126 -18.06 -6.22 1.15
N ARG A 127 -17.29 -5.51 0.33
CA ARG A 127 -15.96 -5.91 -0.14
C ARG A 127 -14.94 -4.88 0.29
N ALA A 128 -13.69 -5.30 0.43
CA ALA A 128 -12.57 -4.43 0.76
C ALA A 128 -11.88 -3.92 -0.51
N LYS A 129 -11.16 -2.82 -0.34
CA LYS A 129 -10.19 -2.32 -1.32
C LYS A 129 -8.78 -2.57 -0.79
N VAL A 130 -7.81 -2.71 -1.70
CA VAL A 130 -6.40 -2.86 -1.33
C VAL A 130 -5.63 -1.64 -1.82
N ALA A 131 -4.79 -1.07 -0.96
CA ALA A 131 -3.82 -0.05 -1.33
C ALA A 131 -2.44 -0.45 -0.80
N ALA A 132 -1.40 -0.45 -1.64
CA ALA A 132 -0.07 -0.85 -1.18
C ALA A 132 1.06 -0.23 -1.99
N ASN A 133 2.12 0.19 -1.28
CA ASN A 133 3.44 0.36 -1.84
C ASN A 133 4.22 -0.94 -1.62
N LEU A 134 4.16 -1.87 -2.58
CA LEU A 134 4.67 -3.23 -2.39
C LEU A 134 6.20 -3.29 -2.42
N PRO A 135 6.82 -4.02 -1.48
CA PRO A 135 8.23 -4.35 -1.58
C PRO A 135 8.52 -5.13 -2.87
N TYR A 136 9.54 -4.72 -3.63
CA TYR A 136 9.79 -5.25 -4.97
C TYR A 136 10.06 -6.75 -5.01
N TYR A 137 10.72 -7.30 -3.97
CA TYR A 137 11.08 -8.73 -3.91
C TYR A 137 9.89 -9.68 -3.77
N ILE A 138 8.71 -9.17 -3.33
CA ILE A 138 7.52 -9.99 -3.07
C ILE A 138 6.32 -9.58 -3.94
N THR A 139 6.48 -8.60 -4.82
CA THR A 139 5.38 -8.01 -5.60
C THR A 139 4.56 -9.06 -6.34
N THR A 140 5.20 -9.85 -7.21
CA THR A 140 4.48 -10.83 -8.06
C THR A 140 3.76 -11.90 -7.23
N PRO A 141 4.41 -12.60 -6.28
CA PRO A 141 3.70 -13.57 -5.45
C PRO A 141 2.52 -12.98 -4.68
N LEU A 142 2.66 -11.75 -4.18
CA LEU A 142 1.61 -11.13 -3.39
C LEU A 142 0.44 -10.67 -4.24
N VAL A 143 0.70 -10.12 -5.43
CA VAL A 143 -0.36 -9.76 -6.38
C VAL A 143 -1.14 -11.01 -6.80
N LEU A 144 -0.47 -12.10 -7.15
CA LEU A 144 -1.13 -13.36 -7.50
C LEU A 144 -1.95 -13.91 -6.34
N ARG A 145 -1.42 -13.87 -5.11
CA ARG A 145 -2.17 -14.27 -3.92
C ARG A 145 -3.47 -13.48 -3.75
N LEU A 146 -3.42 -12.14 -3.90
CA LEU A 146 -4.61 -11.28 -3.79
C LEU A 146 -5.66 -11.57 -4.87
N LEU A 147 -5.25 -12.10 -6.02
CA LEU A 147 -6.14 -12.41 -7.14
C LEU A 147 -6.69 -13.84 -7.10
N GLU A 148 -5.88 -14.81 -6.68
CA GLU A 148 -6.20 -16.24 -6.75
C GLU A 148 -6.95 -16.74 -5.50
N GLU A 149 -6.70 -16.14 -4.33
CA GLU A 149 -7.46 -16.47 -3.12
C GLU A 149 -8.88 -15.87 -3.18
N PRO A 150 -9.91 -16.57 -2.67
CA PRO A 150 -11.28 -16.08 -2.66
C PRO A 150 -11.48 -14.99 -1.60
N LEU A 151 -10.77 -13.88 -1.75
CA LEU A 151 -10.85 -12.73 -0.85
C LEU A 151 -12.02 -11.82 -1.22
N PRO A 152 -12.72 -11.22 -0.25
CA PRO A 152 -13.80 -10.29 -0.50
C PRO A 152 -13.26 -8.91 -0.95
N LEU A 153 -12.62 -8.86 -2.13
CA LEU A 153 -12.03 -7.67 -2.70
C LEU A 153 -12.83 -7.16 -3.89
N GLU A 154 -12.90 -5.84 -4.07
CA GLU A 154 -13.48 -5.22 -5.26
C GLU A 154 -12.46 -4.49 -6.12
N GLN A 155 -11.36 -4.02 -5.51
CA GLN A 155 -10.34 -3.25 -6.19
C GLN A 155 -8.98 -3.37 -5.48
N ILE A 156 -7.93 -3.39 -6.28
CA ILE A 156 -6.54 -3.42 -5.82
C ILE A 156 -5.79 -2.26 -6.49
N VAL A 157 -5.17 -1.39 -5.70
CA VAL A 157 -4.28 -0.33 -6.16
C VAL A 157 -2.90 -0.55 -5.57
N VAL A 158 -1.93 -0.84 -6.41
CA VAL A 158 -0.57 -1.15 -5.96
C VAL A 158 0.46 -0.30 -6.68
N MET A 159 1.48 0.12 -5.95
CA MET A 159 2.69 0.66 -6.55
C MET A 159 3.74 -0.44 -6.62
N VAL A 160 4.28 -0.63 -7.81
CA VAL A 160 5.22 -1.70 -8.16
C VAL A 160 6.34 -1.14 -9.02
N GLN A 161 7.41 -1.91 -9.26
CA GLN A 161 8.44 -1.52 -10.24
C GLN A 161 7.81 -1.29 -11.63
N LYS A 162 8.32 -0.29 -12.36
CA LYS A 162 7.83 0.07 -13.69
C LYS A 162 7.73 -1.13 -14.63
N GLU A 163 8.75 -1.98 -14.68
CA GLU A 163 8.76 -3.18 -15.51
C GLU A 163 7.62 -4.15 -15.14
N VAL A 164 7.37 -4.33 -13.86
CA VAL A 164 6.28 -5.19 -13.37
C VAL A 164 4.93 -4.61 -13.79
N ALA A 165 4.73 -3.30 -13.64
CA ALA A 165 3.52 -2.62 -14.10
C ALA A 165 3.30 -2.77 -15.62
N ASP A 166 4.36 -2.56 -16.41
CA ASP A 166 4.30 -2.71 -17.87
C ASP A 166 3.88 -4.14 -18.27
N ARG A 167 4.37 -5.16 -17.55
CA ARG A 167 3.97 -6.56 -17.75
C ARG A 167 2.52 -6.82 -17.34
N MET A 168 2.03 -6.22 -16.25
CA MET A 168 0.64 -6.41 -15.79
C MET A 168 -0.38 -5.95 -16.84
N VAL A 169 -0.10 -4.84 -17.53
CA VAL A 169 -1.00 -4.22 -18.50
C VAL A 169 -0.67 -4.55 -19.96
N ALA A 170 0.35 -5.37 -20.22
CA ALA A 170 0.80 -5.67 -21.57
C ALA A 170 -0.30 -6.36 -22.40
N PRO A 171 -0.56 -5.90 -23.64
CA PRO A 171 -1.49 -6.57 -24.53
C PRO A 171 -0.90 -7.87 -25.09
N PRO A 172 -1.75 -8.84 -25.50
CA PRO A 172 -1.30 -10.06 -26.14
C PRO A 172 -0.41 -9.80 -27.36
N GLY A 173 0.64 -10.62 -27.55
CA GLY A 173 1.57 -10.53 -28.66
C GLY A 173 2.72 -9.54 -28.47
N GLY A 174 2.72 -8.75 -27.41
CA GLY A 174 3.83 -7.86 -27.05
C GLY A 174 4.98 -8.60 -26.35
N LYS A 175 6.18 -8.02 -26.36
CA LYS A 175 7.38 -8.57 -25.69
C LYS A 175 7.19 -8.70 -24.17
N GLU A 176 6.45 -7.79 -23.55
CA GLU A 176 6.20 -7.72 -22.10
C GLU A 176 5.05 -8.68 -21.67
N TYR A 177 4.31 -9.23 -22.65
CA TYR A 177 3.19 -10.13 -22.36
C TYR A 177 3.68 -11.51 -21.91
N GLY A 178 3.21 -11.95 -20.75
CA GLY A 178 3.61 -13.23 -20.16
C GLY A 178 2.64 -13.72 -19.09
N ALA A 179 3.05 -14.67 -18.28
CA ALA A 179 2.22 -15.30 -17.27
C ALA A 179 1.56 -14.29 -16.31
N LEU A 180 2.29 -13.25 -15.89
CA LEU A 180 1.75 -12.19 -15.03
C LEU A 180 0.64 -11.39 -15.74
N SER A 181 0.82 -11.07 -17.02
CA SER A 181 -0.19 -10.38 -17.83
C SER A 181 -1.48 -11.18 -17.91
N VAL A 182 -1.34 -12.49 -18.21
CA VAL A 182 -2.49 -13.41 -18.30
C VAL A 182 -3.22 -13.50 -16.98
N ALA A 183 -2.51 -13.74 -15.86
CA ALA A 183 -3.13 -13.88 -14.56
C ALA A 183 -3.83 -12.59 -14.13
N VAL A 184 -3.19 -11.44 -14.22
CA VAL A 184 -3.77 -10.16 -13.83
C VAL A 184 -5.01 -9.83 -14.68
N GLN A 185 -4.92 -9.99 -15.99
CA GLN A 185 -6.01 -9.65 -16.93
C GLN A 185 -7.15 -10.69 -16.94
N TYR A 186 -6.91 -11.89 -16.42
CA TYR A 186 -7.96 -12.89 -16.22
C TYR A 186 -8.90 -12.49 -15.07
N TYR A 187 -8.36 -11.97 -13.99
CA TYR A 187 -9.14 -11.61 -12.80
C TYR A 187 -9.60 -10.15 -12.77
N THR A 188 -8.93 -9.26 -13.52
CA THR A 188 -9.11 -7.81 -13.37
C THR A 188 -8.99 -7.06 -14.68
N GLU A 189 -9.40 -5.78 -14.63
CA GLU A 189 -9.09 -4.78 -15.65
C GLU A 189 -7.95 -3.88 -15.16
N PRO A 190 -6.67 -4.21 -15.46
CA PRO A 190 -5.54 -3.45 -14.97
C PRO A 190 -5.32 -2.16 -15.76
N GLN A 191 -5.03 -1.07 -15.04
CA GLN A 191 -4.73 0.23 -15.62
C GLN A 191 -3.55 0.88 -14.91
N VAL A 192 -2.57 1.38 -15.65
CA VAL A 192 -1.53 2.26 -15.09
C VAL A 192 -2.15 3.62 -14.79
N VAL A 193 -2.14 4.00 -13.51
CA VAL A 193 -2.66 5.29 -13.02
C VAL A 193 -1.63 6.39 -13.22
N THR A 194 -0.39 6.14 -12.78
CA THR A 194 0.70 7.11 -12.89
C THR A 194 2.06 6.40 -12.85
N ARG A 195 3.05 7.04 -13.43
CA ARG A 195 4.46 6.65 -13.31
C ARG A 195 5.13 7.46 -12.21
N VAL A 196 6.00 6.81 -11.46
CA VAL A 196 6.61 7.39 -10.25
C VAL A 196 8.12 7.28 -10.36
N SER A 197 8.78 8.43 -10.35
CA SER A 197 10.24 8.46 -10.37
C SER A 197 10.82 7.98 -9.04
N ARG A 198 12.00 7.37 -9.07
CA ARG A 198 12.73 6.95 -7.87
C ARG A 198 13.00 8.08 -6.87
N GLY A 199 12.98 9.33 -7.33
CA GLY A 199 13.14 10.51 -6.45
C GLY A 199 11.96 10.76 -5.51
N ALA A 200 10.82 10.08 -5.71
CA ALA A 200 9.67 10.14 -4.82
C ALA A 200 9.83 9.38 -3.50
N PHE A 201 10.99 8.74 -3.28
CA PHE A 201 11.23 7.84 -2.13
C PHE A 201 12.46 8.21 -1.31
N ILE A 202 12.46 7.80 -0.05
CA ILE A 202 13.63 7.82 0.84
C ILE A 202 13.81 6.42 1.48
N PRO A 203 14.96 5.75 1.30
CA PRO A 203 15.96 6.03 0.25
C PRO A 203 15.38 5.82 -1.15
N PRO A 204 15.96 6.43 -2.21
CA PRO A 204 15.49 6.18 -3.57
C PRO A 204 15.79 4.72 -3.99
N PRO A 205 14.84 4.04 -4.64
CA PRO A 205 15.07 2.71 -5.22
C PRO A 205 15.97 2.79 -6.46
N GLU A 206 16.41 1.62 -6.96
CA GLU A 206 17.27 1.55 -8.16
C GLU A 206 16.53 1.88 -9.46
N VAL A 207 15.21 1.62 -9.50
CA VAL A 207 14.37 1.77 -10.69
C VAL A 207 13.13 2.61 -10.39
N ASP A 208 12.53 3.16 -11.44
CA ASP A 208 11.25 3.85 -11.33
C ASP A 208 10.10 2.87 -11.04
N SER A 209 9.01 3.40 -10.54
CA SER A 209 7.80 2.67 -10.17
C SER A 209 6.61 3.11 -11.03
N ALA A 210 5.50 2.41 -10.88
CA ALA A 210 4.21 2.83 -11.38
C ALA A 210 3.11 2.37 -10.44
N VAL A 211 2.02 3.14 -10.39
CA VAL A 211 0.79 2.77 -9.70
C VAL A 211 -0.12 2.08 -10.69
N VAL A 212 -0.59 0.88 -10.34
CA VAL A 212 -1.54 0.09 -11.13
C VAL A 212 -2.81 -0.10 -10.32
N ARG A 213 -3.95 0.20 -10.96
CA ARG A 213 -5.28 -0.10 -10.45
C ARG A 213 -5.81 -1.33 -11.16
N MET A 214 -6.41 -2.24 -10.39
CA MET A 214 -7.02 -3.48 -10.85
C MET A 214 -8.42 -3.57 -10.25
N LYS A 215 -9.47 -3.49 -11.08
CA LYS A 215 -10.89 -3.73 -10.68
C LYS A 215 -11.21 -5.20 -10.89
N LEU A 216 -11.79 -5.85 -9.84
CA LEU A 216 -12.18 -7.26 -9.85
C LEU A 216 -13.63 -7.43 -10.30
#